data_11502fe6b418b9bf40de014da3a25168
#
_entry.id   11502fe6b418b9bf40de014da3a25168
#
_cell.length_a   1.000
_cell.length_b   1.000
_cell.length_c   1.000
_cell.angle_alpha   90.00
_cell.angle_beta   90.00
_cell.angle_gamma   90.00
#
_symmetry.space_group_name_H-M   'P 1'
#
loop_
_entity.id
_entity.type
_entity.pdbx_description
1 polymer ?
#
loop_
_entity_poly.entity_id
_entity_poly.type
_entity_poly.pdbx_seq_one_letter_code
_entity_poly.pdbx_strand_id
1 'polypeptide(L)'
;MLQGSTSENRGFDRLMVFTGNANPRLAEDVAGHLKVQLGRAKVGRFSDGEVMVEILENVRGRDVFVLQSICSPTNDNLMELLVMVDSLKRASAGRVTAAIPYMGYARQDRRPRSARVPISAKVVANMMSSVGVDRVLTM
;
A
#
# COMPACT_ATOMS: atom_id res chain seq x y z
N MET A 1 -2.42 32.98 -22.33
CA MET A 1 -1.31 32.09 -22.12
C MET A 1 -1.27 31.57 -20.70
N LEU A 2 -1.33 30.31 -20.57
CA LEU A 2 -1.42 29.70 -19.26
C LEU A 2 -0.06 29.31 -18.74
N GLN A 3 0.27 29.81 -17.61
CA GLN A 3 1.46 29.49 -16.86
C GLN A 3 1.18 28.36 -15.86
N GLY A 4 0.24 27.52 -16.16
CA GLY A 4 -0.55 26.71 -15.26
C GLY A 4 0.12 25.77 -14.30
N SER A 5 1.37 25.55 -14.38
CA SER A 5 1.95 24.59 -13.46
C SER A 5 2.82 25.27 -12.42
N THR A 6 2.23 25.56 -11.29
CA THR A 6 3.01 25.78 -10.09
C THR A 6 3.65 24.45 -9.66
N SER A 7 4.74 24.52 -8.91
CA SER A 7 5.38 23.32 -8.35
C SER A 7 4.42 22.46 -7.54
N GLU A 8 3.38 23.05 -6.98
CA GLU A 8 2.33 22.34 -6.22
C GLU A 8 1.49 21.43 -7.12
N ASN A 9 1.09 21.92 -8.30
CA ASN A 9 0.34 21.11 -9.26
C ASN A 9 1.15 19.93 -9.77
N ARG A 10 2.45 20.08 -9.93
CA ARG A 10 3.32 18.99 -10.36
C ARG A 10 3.43 17.88 -9.34
N GLY A 11 3.34 18.18 -8.05
CA GLY A 11 3.31 17.17 -7.00
C GLY A 11 2.04 16.33 -7.05
N PHE A 12 0.90 16.95 -7.30
CA PHE A 12 -0.38 16.24 -7.44
C PHE A 12 -0.44 15.40 -8.72
N ASP A 13 0.15 15.87 -9.81
CA ASP A 13 0.17 15.15 -11.08
C ASP A 13 0.95 13.83 -10.99
N ARG A 14 1.84 13.69 -10.00
CA ARG A 14 2.62 12.49 -9.78
C ARG A 14 1.96 11.53 -8.79
N LEU A 15 0.97 12.02 -8.04
CA LEU A 15 0.30 11.23 -7.02
C LEU A 15 -0.62 10.20 -7.66
N MET A 16 -0.49 8.98 -7.26
CA MET A 16 -1.42 7.90 -7.60
C MET A 16 -1.81 7.16 -6.33
N VAL A 17 -3.08 6.80 -6.23
CA VAL A 17 -3.60 6.03 -5.10
C VAL A 17 -4.16 4.72 -5.63
N PHE A 18 -3.60 3.62 -5.16
CA PHE A 18 -4.12 2.28 -5.39
C PHE A 18 -4.71 1.73 -4.10
N THR A 19 -5.63 0.81 -4.22
CA THR A 19 -6.24 0.16 -3.06
C THR A 19 -6.20 -1.34 -3.20
N GLY A 20 -5.96 -2.02 -2.07
CA GLY A 20 -6.31 -3.42 -1.93
C GLY A 20 -7.80 -3.59 -1.65
N ASN A 21 -8.20 -4.81 -1.32
CA ASN A 21 -9.60 -5.18 -1.15
C ASN A 21 -10.11 -5.07 0.30
N ALA A 22 -9.26 -4.67 1.26
CA ALA A 22 -9.64 -4.63 2.66
C ALA A 22 -10.75 -3.61 2.96
N ASN A 23 -10.66 -2.43 2.34
CA ASN A 23 -11.64 -1.37 2.56
C ASN A 23 -11.77 -0.47 1.32
N PRO A 24 -12.42 -0.96 0.25
CA PRO A 24 -12.54 -0.19 -0.99
C PRO A 24 -13.33 1.10 -0.83
N ARG A 25 -14.31 1.13 0.07
CA ARG A 25 -15.11 2.35 0.32
C ARG A 25 -14.26 3.47 0.89
N LEU A 26 -13.39 3.17 1.85
CA LEU A 26 -12.47 4.15 2.41
C LEU A 26 -11.53 4.69 1.31
N ALA A 27 -11.05 3.83 0.44
CA ALA A 27 -10.19 4.22 -0.66
C ALA A 27 -10.91 5.18 -1.62
N GLU A 28 -12.14 4.90 -1.95
CA GLU A 28 -12.96 5.80 -2.78
C GLU A 28 -13.17 7.16 -2.12
N ASP A 29 -13.44 7.16 -0.82
CA ASP A 29 -13.61 8.40 -0.06
C ASP A 29 -12.33 9.23 -0.04
N VAL A 30 -11.18 8.59 0.18
CA VAL A 30 -9.87 9.25 0.17
C VAL A 30 -9.59 9.84 -1.22
N ALA A 31 -9.78 9.06 -2.26
CA ALA A 31 -9.57 9.52 -3.63
C ALA A 31 -10.49 10.70 -3.97
N GLY A 32 -11.74 10.67 -3.50
CA GLY A 32 -12.68 11.76 -3.67
C GLY A 32 -12.21 13.05 -2.99
N HIS A 33 -11.70 12.96 -1.79
CA HIS A 33 -11.13 14.12 -1.08
C HIS A 33 -9.90 14.68 -1.77
N LEU A 34 -9.06 13.83 -2.31
CA LEU A 34 -7.85 14.22 -3.04
C LEU A 34 -8.14 14.66 -4.47
N LYS A 35 -9.38 14.49 -4.94
CA LYS A 35 -9.79 14.78 -6.32
C LYS A 35 -8.96 14.03 -7.36
N VAL A 36 -8.64 12.77 -7.04
CA VAL A 36 -7.96 11.85 -7.96
C VAL A 36 -8.82 10.63 -8.18
N GLN A 37 -8.58 9.92 -9.27
CA GLN A 37 -9.18 8.62 -9.49
C GLN A 37 -8.28 7.56 -8.89
N LEU A 38 -8.88 6.47 -8.36
CA LEU A 38 -8.10 5.32 -7.94
C LEU A 38 -7.37 4.72 -9.13
N GLY A 39 -6.12 4.33 -8.92
CA GLY A 39 -5.32 3.65 -9.91
C GLY A 39 -5.97 2.32 -10.30
N ARG A 40 -5.90 1.99 -11.57
CA ARG A 40 -6.48 0.75 -12.08
C ARG A 40 -5.53 -0.41 -11.86
N ALA A 41 -6.02 -1.42 -11.16
CA ALA A 41 -5.31 -2.66 -10.91
C ALA A 41 -6.32 -3.79 -10.74
N LYS A 42 -5.91 -4.99 -11.12
CA LYS A 42 -6.64 -6.20 -10.76
C LYS A 42 -5.98 -6.77 -9.52
N VAL A 43 -6.75 -6.95 -8.48
CA VAL A 43 -6.28 -7.52 -7.21
C VAL A 43 -7.27 -8.60 -6.80
N GLY A 44 -6.85 -9.83 -6.85
CA GLY A 44 -7.72 -10.96 -6.59
C GLY A 44 -6.93 -12.20 -6.17
N ARG A 45 -7.47 -13.35 -6.49
CA ARG A 45 -6.89 -14.64 -6.15
C ARG A 45 -6.85 -15.55 -7.36
N PHE A 46 -5.79 -16.35 -7.47
CA PHE A 46 -5.80 -17.52 -8.32
C PHE A 46 -6.70 -18.60 -7.71
N SER A 47 -7.01 -19.65 -8.48
CA SER A 47 -7.91 -20.72 -8.02
C SER A 47 -7.41 -21.46 -6.77
N ASP A 48 -6.11 -21.46 -6.53
CA ASP A 48 -5.49 -22.08 -5.35
C ASP A 48 -5.43 -21.13 -4.12
N GLY A 49 -5.92 -19.91 -4.27
CA GLY A 49 -5.94 -18.90 -3.20
C GLY A 49 -4.75 -17.95 -3.17
N GLU A 50 -3.76 -18.13 -4.02
CA GLU A 50 -2.62 -17.21 -4.11
C GLU A 50 -3.08 -15.84 -4.61
N VAL A 51 -2.47 -14.79 -4.04
CA VAL A 51 -2.78 -13.42 -4.43
C VAL A 51 -2.34 -13.15 -5.88
N MET A 52 -3.23 -12.56 -6.65
CA MET A 52 -2.95 -12.14 -8.02
C MET A 52 -3.09 -10.63 -8.12
N VAL A 53 -2.05 -9.97 -8.62
CA VAL A 53 -2.07 -8.51 -8.85
C VAL A 53 -1.58 -8.22 -10.25
N GLU A 54 -2.31 -7.33 -10.92
CA GLU A 54 -1.89 -6.78 -12.21
C GLU A 54 -2.13 -5.27 -12.20
N ILE A 55 -1.07 -4.50 -12.39
CA ILE A 55 -1.14 -3.04 -12.47
C ILE A 55 -1.49 -2.67 -13.91
N LEU A 56 -2.57 -1.90 -14.09
CA LEU A 56 -3.13 -1.58 -15.40
C LEU A 56 -2.83 -0.14 -15.84
N GLU A 57 -1.97 0.55 -15.13
CA GLU A 57 -1.60 1.93 -15.46
C GLU A 57 -0.09 2.09 -15.44
N ASN A 58 0.38 3.10 -16.15
CA ASN A 58 1.80 3.47 -16.12
C ASN A 58 2.09 4.21 -14.81
N VAL A 59 2.89 3.59 -13.96
CA VAL A 59 3.28 4.14 -12.64
C VAL A 59 4.72 4.62 -12.61
N ARG A 60 5.42 4.59 -13.74
CA ARG A 60 6.84 4.91 -13.81
C ARG A 60 7.12 6.32 -13.27
N GLY A 61 8.01 6.40 -12.30
CA GLY A 61 8.41 7.66 -11.67
C GLY A 61 7.34 8.32 -10.81
N ARG A 62 6.20 7.66 -10.60
CA ARG A 62 5.08 8.21 -9.84
C ARG A 62 5.29 8.05 -8.34
N ASP A 63 4.66 8.95 -7.58
CA ASP A 63 4.54 8.86 -6.13
C ASP A 63 3.25 8.08 -5.81
N VAL A 64 3.39 6.82 -5.44
CA VAL A 64 2.28 5.88 -5.33
C VAL A 64 1.97 5.60 -3.87
N PHE A 65 0.70 5.74 -3.52
CA PHE A 65 0.17 5.33 -2.23
C PHE A 65 -0.66 4.06 -2.42
N VAL A 66 -0.42 3.05 -1.61
CA VAL A 66 -1.24 1.85 -1.55
C VAL A 66 -2.03 1.89 -0.26
N LEU A 67 -3.33 2.00 -0.36
CA LEU A 67 -4.24 2.06 0.78
C LEU A 67 -4.78 0.66 1.08
N GLN A 68 -4.37 0.11 2.21
CA GLN A 68 -4.78 -1.23 2.62
C GLN A 68 -4.69 -1.40 4.12
N SER A 69 -5.82 -1.68 4.77
CA SER A 69 -5.83 -2.07 6.17
C SER A 69 -5.38 -3.52 6.33
N ILE A 70 -4.61 -3.79 7.39
CA ILE A 70 -4.21 -5.15 7.75
C ILE A 70 -5.16 -5.65 8.86
N CYS A 71 -6.45 -5.62 8.55
CA CYS A 71 -7.52 -6.14 9.37
C CYS A 71 -7.88 -7.56 8.91
N SER A 72 -8.84 -8.17 9.59
CA SER A 72 -9.31 -9.52 9.22
C SER A 72 -9.92 -9.54 7.81
N PRO A 73 -9.61 -10.52 6.97
CA PRO A 73 -8.61 -11.59 7.16
C PRO A 73 -7.17 -11.07 7.03
N THR A 74 -6.48 -11.08 8.16
CA THR A 74 -5.23 -10.32 8.34
C THR A 74 -4.10 -10.76 7.41
N ASN A 75 -3.89 -12.07 7.31
CA ASN A 75 -2.80 -12.58 6.47
C ASN A 75 -3.05 -12.35 4.99
N ASP A 76 -4.30 -12.49 4.56
CA ASP A 76 -4.68 -12.23 3.17
C ASP A 76 -4.48 -10.76 2.82
N ASN A 77 -4.90 -9.86 3.70
CA ASN A 77 -4.77 -8.42 3.47
C ASN A 77 -3.30 -7.97 3.52
N LEU A 78 -2.50 -8.55 4.40
CA LEU A 78 -1.06 -8.29 4.43
C LEU A 78 -0.38 -8.76 3.15
N MET A 79 -0.64 -9.98 2.73
CA MET A 79 -0.03 -10.54 1.51
C MET A 79 -0.43 -9.72 0.28
N GLU A 80 -1.68 -9.31 0.21
CA GLU A 80 -2.19 -8.46 -0.86
C GLU A 80 -1.41 -7.14 -0.94
N LEU A 81 -1.17 -6.49 0.21
CA LEU A 81 -0.36 -5.28 0.28
C LEU A 81 1.06 -5.53 -0.23
N LEU A 82 1.71 -6.59 0.24
CA LEU A 82 3.09 -6.90 -0.12
C LEU A 82 3.23 -7.17 -1.63
N VAL A 83 2.33 -7.94 -2.20
CA VAL A 83 2.37 -8.27 -3.63
C VAL A 83 2.08 -7.03 -4.48
N MET A 84 1.15 -6.17 -4.05
CA MET A 84 0.89 -4.90 -4.73
C MET A 84 2.12 -4.00 -4.74
N VAL A 85 2.79 -3.86 -3.60
CA VAL A 85 4.00 -3.03 -3.51
C VAL A 85 5.10 -3.60 -4.42
N ASP A 86 5.32 -4.90 -4.39
CA ASP A 86 6.30 -5.54 -5.27
C ASP A 86 5.99 -5.26 -6.74
N SER A 87 4.73 -5.39 -7.13
CA SER A 87 4.28 -5.14 -8.50
C SER A 87 4.53 -3.69 -8.92
N LEU A 88 4.25 -2.75 -8.04
CA LEU A 88 4.47 -1.33 -8.31
C LEU A 88 5.96 -1.00 -8.43
N LYS A 89 6.79 -1.56 -7.58
CA LYS A 89 8.24 -1.37 -7.65
C LYS A 89 8.83 -1.97 -8.94
N ARG A 90 8.39 -3.15 -9.34
CA ARG A 90 8.81 -3.77 -10.60
C ARG A 90 8.35 -2.98 -11.80
N ALA A 91 7.23 -2.26 -11.68
CA ALA A 91 6.74 -1.35 -12.71
C ALA A 91 7.42 0.02 -12.68
N SER A 92 8.47 0.17 -11.87
CA SER A 92 9.30 1.38 -11.77
C SER A 92 8.60 2.59 -11.12
N ALA A 93 7.66 2.36 -10.20
CA ALA A 93 7.13 3.44 -9.38
C ALA A 93 8.30 4.20 -8.71
N GLY A 94 8.20 5.51 -8.61
CA GLY A 94 9.28 6.33 -8.05
C GLY A 94 9.38 6.19 -6.55
N ARG A 95 8.25 6.17 -5.86
CA ARG A 95 8.16 5.98 -4.42
C ARG A 95 6.84 5.29 -4.12
N VAL A 96 6.88 4.32 -3.20
CA VAL A 96 5.68 3.61 -2.76
C VAL A 96 5.51 3.80 -1.25
N THR A 97 4.38 4.37 -0.88
CA THR A 97 3.96 4.54 0.50
C THR A 97 2.81 3.60 0.81
N ALA A 98 2.95 2.79 1.83
CA ALA A 98 1.87 1.97 2.35
C ALA A 98 1.06 2.81 3.34
N ALA A 99 -0.18 3.11 2.99
CA ALA A 99 -1.12 3.80 3.87
C ALA A 99 -2.01 2.75 4.53
N ILE A 100 -1.81 2.53 5.81
CA ILE A 100 -2.40 1.43 6.55
C ILE A 100 -3.27 1.99 7.67
N PRO A 101 -4.58 2.18 7.44
CA PRO A 101 -5.48 2.73 8.46
C PRO A 101 -5.57 1.87 9.71
N TYR A 102 -5.51 0.55 9.57
CA TYR A 102 -5.44 -0.37 10.69
C TYR A 102 -4.22 -1.29 10.50
N MET A 103 -3.29 -1.21 11.45
CA MET A 103 -2.06 -2.01 11.43
C MET A 103 -2.26 -3.28 12.24
N GLY A 104 -2.46 -4.39 11.56
CA GLY A 104 -2.46 -5.70 12.19
C GLY A 104 -1.07 -6.07 12.71
N TYR A 105 -1.02 -7.07 13.58
CA TYR A 105 0.21 -7.54 14.22
C TYR A 105 0.87 -6.56 15.20
N ALA A 106 0.24 -5.44 15.49
CA ALA A 106 0.79 -4.44 16.39
C ALA A 106 0.69 -4.85 17.87
N ARG A 107 -0.06 -5.89 18.19
CA ARG A 107 -0.21 -6.38 19.57
C ARG A 107 1.08 -6.95 20.15
N GLN A 108 2.00 -7.41 19.31
CA GLN A 108 3.30 -7.94 19.71
C GLN A 108 4.41 -7.03 19.18
N ASP A 109 4.46 -5.82 19.73
CA ASP A 109 5.51 -4.86 19.43
C ASP A 109 6.68 -4.93 20.41
N ARG A 110 6.52 -5.69 21.49
CA ARG A 110 7.54 -5.88 22.53
C ARG A 110 7.72 -7.36 22.84
N ARG A 111 8.95 -7.70 23.21
CA ARG A 111 9.28 -9.04 23.64
C ARG A 111 9.39 -9.06 25.18
N PRO A 112 8.61 -9.92 25.89
CA PRO A 112 8.80 -10.12 27.31
C PRO A 112 10.20 -10.67 27.61
N ARG A 113 10.81 -10.25 28.73
CA ARG A 113 12.20 -10.55 29.07
C ARG A 113 12.57 -12.03 29.05
N SER A 114 11.64 -12.92 29.37
CA SER A 114 11.93 -14.35 29.53
C SER A 114 11.25 -15.24 28.49
N ALA A 115 10.53 -14.65 27.52
CA ALA A 115 9.74 -15.44 26.56
C ALA A 115 10.41 -15.48 25.19
N ARG A 116 10.36 -16.66 24.57
CA ARG A 116 10.79 -16.85 23.17
C ARG A 116 9.59 -16.71 22.26
N VAL A 117 9.08 -15.50 22.15
CA VAL A 117 7.94 -15.18 21.29
C VAL A 117 8.38 -14.23 20.18
N PRO A 118 7.73 -14.27 19.02
CA PRO A 118 8.08 -13.35 17.94
C PRO A 118 7.67 -11.93 18.31
N ILE A 119 8.38 -10.96 17.72
CA ILE A 119 7.93 -9.58 17.68
C ILE A 119 7.27 -9.41 16.32
N SER A 120 5.98 -9.68 16.26
CA SER A 120 5.23 -9.75 14.99
C SER A 120 5.25 -8.43 14.24
N ALA A 121 5.17 -7.30 14.95
CA ALA A 121 5.24 -5.99 14.33
C ALA A 121 6.56 -5.79 13.57
N LYS A 122 7.67 -6.27 14.14
CA LYS A 122 8.98 -6.18 13.50
C LYS A 122 9.07 -7.08 12.26
N VAL A 123 8.50 -8.28 12.32
CA VAL A 123 8.45 -9.20 11.18
C VAL A 123 7.70 -8.55 10.03
N VAL A 124 6.54 -7.97 10.27
CA VAL A 124 5.75 -7.27 9.26
C VAL A 124 6.51 -6.08 8.69
N ALA A 125 7.16 -5.28 9.53
CA ALA A 125 7.96 -4.14 9.08
C ALA A 125 9.11 -4.59 8.17
N ASN A 126 9.78 -5.68 8.52
CA ASN A 126 10.87 -6.24 7.69
C ASN A 126 10.35 -6.73 6.33
N MET A 127 9.17 -7.35 6.30
CA MET A 127 8.55 -7.81 5.05
C MET A 127 8.21 -6.62 4.15
N MET A 128 7.63 -5.56 4.71
CA MET A 128 7.33 -4.34 3.94
C MET A 128 8.59 -3.70 3.38
N SER A 129 9.63 -3.60 4.19
CA SER A 129 10.92 -3.07 3.74
C SER A 129 11.52 -3.91 2.60
N SER A 130 11.44 -5.24 2.73
CA SER A 130 12.00 -6.17 1.73
C SER A 130 11.33 -6.04 0.37
N VAL A 131 10.02 -5.80 0.31
CA VAL A 131 9.33 -5.64 -0.98
C VAL A 131 9.46 -4.23 -1.56
N GLY A 132 10.03 -3.30 -0.81
CA GLY A 132 10.33 -1.97 -1.31
C GLY A 132 9.39 -0.86 -0.86
N VAL A 133 8.70 -1.03 0.26
CA VAL A 133 7.94 0.07 0.85
C VAL A 133 8.91 1.16 1.29
N ASP A 134 8.73 2.36 0.76
CA ASP A 134 9.58 3.51 1.07
C ASP A 134 9.11 4.23 2.34
N ARG A 135 7.80 4.27 2.57
CA ARG A 135 7.21 4.90 3.75
C ARG A 135 5.97 4.14 4.18
N VAL A 136 5.69 4.21 5.48
CA VAL A 136 4.45 3.69 6.06
C VAL A 136 3.72 4.84 6.74
N LEU A 137 2.45 5.00 6.40
CA LEU A 137 1.52 5.89 7.10
C LEU A 137 0.52 5.02 7.84
N THR A 138 0.42 5.21 9.13
CA THR A 138 -0.55 4.49 9.97
C THR A 138 -1.15 5.45 10.99
N MET A 139 -2.33 5.10 11.50
CA MET A 139 -2.98 5.87 12.55
C MET A 139 -2.80 5.22 13.91
#